data_ac00b5660173f8e45c0e8a1dd586579f
#
_entry.id   ac00b5660173f8e45c0e8a1dd586579f
#
_cell.length_a   1.000
_cell.length_b   1.000
_cell.length_c   1.000
_cell.angle_alpha   90.00
_cell.angle_beta   90.00
_cell.angle_gamma   90.00
#
_symmetry.space_group_name_H-M   'P 1'
#
loop_
_entity.id
_entity.type
_entity.pdbx_description
1 polymer ?
#
loop_
_entity_poly.entity_id
_entity_poly.type
_entity_poly.pdbx_seq_one_letter_code
_entity_poly.pdbx_strand_id
1 'polypeptide(L)'
;ANWMAAAGHEGQDQALREAVTAIGEEVCPALGIAVPVGKDSLSMQSRWQSEDGADQRVVSPVTLNVTAFAPVTDARRTLTPFLPEEVRELFLVAPGRQRRLGASALEQCFPECVEGNGAAPPDVDDAGQLKQMLETLHGICADRLVAAWHDRSDGGLFVALLEMAFATRCGLDIHLDTDDALAELFAEEVGVVLGLRDDVAPGVQKRLREAGVACELVGRRRDDERICIYRGDELTFASTRCELERRWASVSHQMQRIRDDATCADEELAAIDSDVATLRFRASFDPQQDIAAPYVASGVRPRALILREQGVNGQIEMAAAFHRAGFEAVDVHMSDVFADPEVLKGGQVLAVCGGFSYGDVLGAGGGWAKSILFHAEVRDAFAAFFAGDTLSLGVCNGCQMMAQLKSLIPGAGHWPAFVANRSERFEARTVNVRVNDVDSPWLSGMAGSLLPVPLAHGEGRTEFATQKDANAIFSEGLAALQFVDGTGADATTYPANPNGSDAGLTGVISQTGKAFILMPHPERAFRAVQNSWRHESWGEDGPWLRLFRNARVALG
;
A
#
# COMPACT_ATOMS: atom_id res chain seq x y z
N ALA A 1 20.72 11.06 3.48
CA ALA A 1 21.64 10.32 2.61
C ALA A 1 22.35 9.21 3.37
N ASN A 2 22.60 8.08 2.72
CA ASN A 2 23.42 6.99 3.23
C ASN A 2 24.56 6.71 2.22
N TRP A 3 25.79 7.00 2.62
CA TRP A 3 26.99 6.78 1.85
C TRP A 3 27.57 5.42 2.19
N MET A 4 27.74 4.55 1.22
CA MET A 4 28.27 3.21 1.40
C MET A 4 29.51 3.02 0.54
N ALA A 5 30.62 2.61 1.14
CA ALA A 5 31.89 2.37 0.47
C ALA A 5 32.73 1.33 1.22
N ALA A 6 33.66 0.71 0.54
CA ALA A 6 34.71 -0.09 1.16
C ALA A 6 35.98 0.76 1.29
N ALA A 7 36.03 1.66 2.26
CA ALA A 7 37.14 2.57 2.46
C ALA A 7 38.48 1.82 2.66
N GLY A 8 39.57 2.37 2.11
CA GLY A 8 40.90 1.76 2.12
C GLY A 8 41.10 0.69 1.05
N HIS A 9 40.12 0.40 0.20
CA HIS A 9 40.29 -0.41 -1.01
C HIS A 9 40.65 0.48 -2.21
N GLU A 10 41.35 -0.10 -3.19
CA GLU A 10 41.81 0.60 -4.37
C GLU A 10 40.67 1.33 -5.10
N GLY A 11 40.82 2.63 -5.33
CA GLY A 11 39.86 3.49 -6.00
C GLY A 11 38.65 3.93 -5.17
N GLN A 12 38.33 3.25 -4.06
CA GLN A 12 37.07 3.48 -3.31
C GLN A 12 37.10 4.85 -2.58
N ASP A 13 38.20 5.23 -1.99
CA ASP A 13 38.33 6.52 -1.27
C ASP A 13 38.19 7.71 -2.21
N GLN A 14 38.79 7.61 -3.41
CA GLN A 14 38.67 8.62 -4.43
C GLN A 14 37.25 8.73 -4.96
N ALA A 15 36.64 7.62 -5.31
CA ALA A 15 35.25 7.55 -5.81
C ALA A 15 34.25 8.10 -4.78
N LEU A 16 34.43 7.77 -3.48
CA LEU A 16 33.62 8.34 -2.41
C LEU A 16 33.74 9.85 -2.31
N ARG A 17 34.99 10.37 -2.38
CA ARG A 17 35.25 11.82 -2.35
C ARG A 17 34.59 12.53 -3.53
N GLU A 18 34.75 11.99 -4.74
CA GLU A 18 34.16 12.57 -5.95
C GLU A 18 32.63 12.59 -5.87
N ALA A 19 31.99 11.49 -5.42
CA ALA A 19 30.56 11.43 -5.23
C ALA A 19 30.05 12.45 -4.19
N VAL A 20 30.74 12.58 -3.04
CA VAL A 20 30.40 13.57 -2.00
C VAL A 20 30.52 14.99 -2.52
N THR A 21 31.58 15.30 -3.29
CA THR A 21 31.77 16.61 -3.90
C THR A 21 30.68 16.93 -4.90
N ALA A 22 30.37 16.01 -5.83
CA ALA A 22 29.34 16.21 -6.84
C ALA A 22 27.96 16.49 -6.20
N ILE A 23 27.58 15.72 -5.19
CA ILE A 23 26.28 15.91 -4.53
C ILE A 23 26.29 17.14 -3.61
N GLY A 24 27.29 17.26 -2.73
CA GLY A 24 27.31 18.27 -1.66
C GLY A 24 27.71 19.67 -2.10
N GLU A 25 28.60 19.80 -3.08
CA GLU A 25 29.15 21.08 -3.51
C GLU A 25 28.59 21.57 -4.85
N GLU A 26 28.07 20.67 -5.70
CA GLU A 26 27.57 20.99 -7.02
C GLU A 26 26.06 20.87 -7.13
N VAL A 27 25.49 19.65 -7.05
CA VAL A 27 24.08 19.38 -7.35
C VAL A 27 23.15 19.97 -6.29
N CYS A 28 23.37 19.69 -5.02
CA CYS A 28 22.48 20.16 -3.95
C CYS A 28 22.40 21.68 -3.85
N PRO A 29 23.52 22.44 -3.90
CA PRO A 29 23.45 23.90 -3.92
C PRO A 29 22.73 24.46 -5.16
N ALA A 30 22.98 23.89 -6.36
CA ALA A 30 22.32 24.32 -7.59
C ALA A 30 20.81 24.12 -7.56
N LEU A 31 20.36 22.99 -7.02
CA LEU A 31 18.92 22.68 -6.87
C LEU A 31 18.26 23.40 -5.67
N GLY A 32 19.06 23.93 -4.72
CA GLY A 32 18.54 24.51 -3.49
C GLY A 32 18.06 23.46 -2.49
N ILE A 33 18.66 22.28 -2.49
CA ILE A 33 18.34 21.14 -1.62
C ILE A 33 19.42 21.01 -0.55
N ALA A 34 19.04 20.63 0.66
CA ALA A 34 19.97 20.31 1.75
C ALA A 34 19.91 18.83 2.11
N VAL A 35 21.06 18.28 2.52
CA VAL A 35 21.16 16.95 3.13
C VAL A 35 21.38 17.12 4.64
N PRO A 36 20.31 17.28 5.43
CA PRO A 36 20.43 17.62 6.85
C PRO A 36 20.84 16.42 7.72
N VAL A 37 20.66 15.20 7.22
CA VAL A 37 20.98 13.95 7.93
C VAL A 37 21.73 13.04 7.00
N GLY A 38 22.89 12.57 7.43
CA GLY A 38 23.71 11.61 6.71
C GLY A 38 24.19 10.48 7.62
N LYS A 39 24.47 9.32 7.00
CA LYS A 39 25.08 8.16 7.63
C LYS A 39 26.09 7.55 6.67
N ASP A 40 27.21 7.09 7.22
CA ASP A 40 28.26 6.42 6.47
C ASP A 40 28.34 4.93 6.83
N SER A 41 28.60 4.10 5.82
CA SER A 41 28.92 2.68 5.97
C SER A 41 30.19 2.40 5.18
N LEU A 42 31.33 2.46 5.85
CA LEU A 42 32.65 2.49 5.18
C LEU A 42 33.35 1.12 5.12
N SER A 43 32.74 0.06 5.62
CA SER A 43 33.31 -1.31 5.63
C SER A 43 32.50 -2.26 4.74
N MET A 44 32.06 -1.81 3.58
CA MET A 44 31.14 -2.53 2.70
C MET A 44 31.88 -3.63 1.91
N GLN A 45 32.13 -4.73 2.58
CA GLN A 45 32.69 -5.95 2.00
C GLN A 45 32.12 -7.20 2.68
N SER A 46 32.04 -8.28 1.92
CA SER A 46 31.76 -9.62 2.43
C SER A 46 32.99 -10.50 2.30
N ARG A 47 33.27 -11.32 3.34
CA ARG A 47 34.35 -12.31 3.34
C ARG A 47 33.77 -13.64 3.76
N TRP A 48 34.16 -14.72 3.07
CA TRP A 48 33.76 -16.08 3.42
C TRP A 48 34.84 -17.06 2.94
N GLN A 49 34.73 -18.29 3.35
CA GLN A 49 35.51 -19.39 2.80
C GLN A 49 34.64 -20.19 1.84
N SER A 50 35.17 -20.50 0.67
CA SER A 50 34.56 -21.47 -0.28
C SER A 50 34.63 -22.91 0.28
N GLU A 51 33.89 -23.82 -0.34
CA GLU A 51 33.82 -25.22 0.11
C GLU A 51 35.20 -25.91 0.13
N ASP A 52 36.13 -25.50 -0.71
CA ASP A 52 37.52 -25.93 -0.75
C ASP A 52 38.46 -25.24 0.25
N GLY A 53 37.89 -24.35 1.10
CA GLY A 53 38.61 -23.65 2.15
C GLY A 53 39.38 -22.39 1.68
N ALA A 54 39.22 -21.96 0.45
CA ALA A 54 39.83 -20.73 -0.04
C ALA A 54 39.09 -19.48 0.47
N ASP A 55 39.87 -18.49 0.90
CA ASP A 55 39.30 -17.20 1.32
C ASP A 55 38.71 -16.45 0.11
N GLN A 56 37.45 -16.07 0.21
CA GLN A 56 36.72 -15.30 -0.79
C GLN A 56 36.39 -13.91 -0.24
N ARG A 57 36.33 -12.93 -1.12
CA ARG A 57 35.98 -11.54 -0.78
C ARG A 57 35.27 -10.87 -1.93
N VAL A 58 34.18 -10.17 -1.61
CA VAL A 58 33.52 -9.20 -2.49
C VAL A 58 33.57 -7.83 -1.85
N VAL A 59 33.96 -6.83 -2.63
CA VAL A 59 33.99 -5.41 -2.23
C VAL A 59 32.85 -4.71 -2.96
N SER A 60 31.97 -4.03 -2.20
CA SER A 60 30.88 -3.26 -2.77
C SER A 60 31.42 -1.97 -3.43
N PRO A 61 30.92 -1.58 -4.60
CA PRO A 61 31.23 -0.28 -5.16
C PRO A 61 30.66 0.85 -4.28
N VAL A 62 31.16 2.08 -4.49
CA VAL A 62 30.57 3.26 -3.85
C VAL A 62 29.11 3.36 -4.25
N THR A 63 28.24 3.45 -3.24
CA THR A 63 26.80 3.55 -3.41
C THR A 63 26.26 4.69 -2.56
N LEU A 64 25.37 5.49 -3.15
CA LEU A 64 24.63 6.54 -2.44
C LEU A 64 23.14 6.21 -2.48
N ASN A 65 22.54 6.11 -1.29
CA ASN A 65 21.10 6.00 -1.14
C ASN A 65 20.54 7.32 -0.59
N VAL A 66 19.67 7.97 -1.32
CA VAL A 66 19.04 9.24 -0.96
C VAL A 66 17.54 9.04 -0.72
N THR A 67 17.07 9.51 0.42
CA THR A 67 15.64 9.61 0.70
C THR A 67 15.25 11.08 0.77
N ALA A 68 14.36 11.51 -0.12
CA ALA A 68 13.86 12.87 -0.15
C ALA A 68 12.52 12.98 0.61
N PHE A 69 12.37 14.06 1.38
CA PHE A 69 11.15 14.37 2.12
C PHE A 69 10.64 15.75 1.73
N ALA A 70 9.32 15.85 1.50
CA ALA A 70 8.67 17.13 1.28
C ALA A 70 7.27 17.12 1.91
N PRO A 71 6.80 18.24 2.50
CA PRO A 71 5.43 18.38 2.93
C PRO A 71 4.48 18.38 1.73
N VAL A 72 3.44 17.55 1.79
CA VAL A 72 2.37 17.52 0.78
C VAL A 72 1.23 18.41 1.26
N THR A 73 0.95 19.49 0.54
CA THR A 73 -0.09 20.46 0.90
C THR A 73 -1.51 19.93 0.72
N ASP A 74 -1.71 19.05 -0.27
CA ASP A 74 -3.02 18.43 -0.55
C ASP A 74 -2.81 17.01 -1.07
N ALA A 75 -2.95 16.02 -0.19
CA ALA A 75 -2.78 14.60 -0.51
C ALA A 75 -3.80 14.06 -1.56
N ARG A 76 -4.87 14.81 -1.84
CA ARG A 76 -5.85 14.47 -2.88
C ARG A 76 -5.33 14.72 -4.31
N ARG A 77 -4.16 15.35 -4.43
CA ARG A 77 -3.51 15.70 -5.71
C ARG A 77 -2.40 14.74 -6.11
N THR A 78 -2.39 13.54 -5.55
CA THR A 78 -1.42 12.51 -5.90
C THR A 78 -1.62 12.06 -7.34
N LEU A 79 -0.55 12.07 -8.13
CA LEU A 79 -0.49 11.46 -9.45
C LEU A 79 0.00 10.02 -9.35
N THR A 80 -0.45 9.18 -10.26
CA THR A 80 -0.08 7.76 -10.33
C THR A 80 0.26 7.36 -11.77
N PRO A 81 0.87 6.20 -12.01
CA PRO A 81 1.08 5.67 -13.36
C PRO A 81 -0.20 5.29 -14.12
N PHE A 82 -1.34 5.20 -13.44
CA PHE A 82 -2.61 4.83 -14.05
C PHE A 82 -3.06 5.88 -15.08
N LEU A 83 -3.40 5.41 -16.30
CA LEU A 83 -3.87 6.23 -17.40
C LEU A 83 -5.41 6.28 -17.41
N PRO A 84 -6.04 7.39 -17.02
CA PRO A 84 -7.48 7.57 -17.19
C PRO A 84 -7.92 7.43 -18.68
N GLU A 85 -9.20 7.13 -18.92
CA GLU A 85 -9.72 6.87 -20.28
C GLU A 85 -9.54 8.05 -21.23
N GLU A 86 -9.57 9.28 -20.72
CA GLU A 86 -9.36 10.51 -21.45
C GLU A 86 -7.91 10.80 -21.82
N VAL A 87 -6.95 9.98 -21.34
CA VAL A 87 -5.53 10.08 -21.70
C VAL A 87 -5.22 9.14 -22.84
N ARG A 88 -4.84 9.71 -23.98
CA ARG A 88 -4.45 8.94 -25.17
C ARG A 88 -2.97 9.06 -25.51
N GLU A 89 -2.33 10.15 -25.16
CA GLU A 89 -0.94 10.44 -25.54
C GLU A 89 -0.02 10.48 -24.31
N LEU A 90 1.18 9.92 -24.49
CA LEU A 90 2.25 9.83 -23.49
C LEU A 90 3.45 10.62 -23.95
N PHE A 91 3.97 11.48 -23.08
CA PHE A 91 5.06 12.39 -23.39
C PHE A 91 6.24 12.15 -22.46
N LEU A 92 7.42 11.95 -23.02
CA LEU A 92 8.66 11.98 -22.26
C LEU A 92 9.09 13.43 -22.07
N VAL A 93 9.32 13.84 -20.84
CA VAL A 93 9.87 15.14 -20.44
C VAL A 93 11.20 14.91 -19.78
N ALA A 94 12.25 15.55 -20.27
CA ALA A 94 13.62 15.38 -19.80
C ALA A 94 14.39 16.72 -19.82
N PRO A 95 15.42 16.89 -18.98
CA PRO A 95 16.25 18.11 -18.99
C PRO A 95 17.13 18.20 -20.25
N GLY A 96 17.42 17.08 -20.89
CA GLY A 96 18.25 16.98 -22.08
C GLY A 96 17.80 15.87 -23.00
N ARG A 97 18.56 15.66 -24.09
CA ARG A 97 18.29 14.63 -25.10
C ARG A 97 19.34 13.51 -25.13
N GLN A 98 20.14 13.41 -24.08
CA GLN A 98 21.13 12.36 -23.98
C GLN A 98 20.45 10.98 -23.87
N ARG A 99 21.15 9.97 -24.38
CA ARG A 99 20.67 8.57 -24.44
C ARG A 99 21.85 7.64 -24.14
N ARG A 100 22.46 7.81 -22.93
CA ARG A 100 23.62 7.01 -22.49
C ARG A 100 23.12 5.69 -21.90
N LEU A 101 23.79 4.60 -22.25
CA LEU A 101 23.42 3.23 -21.84
C LEU A 101 24.36 2.65 -20.77
N GLY A 102 25.47 3.33 -20.45
CA GLY A 102 26.40 2.84 -19.43
C GLY A 102 25.74 2.72 -18.07
N ALA A 103 26.12 1.71 -17.31
CA ALA A 103 25.57 1.33 -16.00
C ALA A 103 24.06 1.02 -15.96
N SER A 104 23.40 0.96 -17.12
CA SER A 104 21.97 0.62 -17.21
C SER A 104 21.71 -0.87 -16.95
N ALA A 105 20.43 -1.22 -16.69
CA ALA A 105 19.99 -2.61 -16.63
C ALA A 105 20.27 -3.36 -17.94
N LEU A 106 20.20 -2.68 -19.10
CA LEU A 106 20.56 -3.26 -20.39
C LEU A 106 22.04 -3.69 -20.42
N GLU A 107 22.98 -2.82 -19.99
CA GLU A 107 24.40 -3.18 -19.95
C GLU A 107 24.67 -4.34 -18.98
N GLN A 108 23.99 -4.36 -17.84
CA GLN A 108 24.14 -5.45 -16.86
C GLN A 108 23.71 -6.81 -17.41
N CYS A 109 22.65 -6.83 -18.23
CA CYS A 109 22.09 -8.06 -18.78
C CYS A 109 22.71 -8.45 -20.13
N PHE A 110 23.06 -7.46 -20.96
CA PHE A 110 23.51 -7.61 -22.35
C PHE A 110 24.64 -6.62 -22.65
N PRO A 111 25.83 -6.77 -22.02
CA PRO A 111 26.95 -5.84 -22.17
C PRO A 111 27.39 -5.67 -23.63
N GLU A 112 27.18 -6.67 -24.47
CA GLU A 112 27.47 -6.61 -25.91
C GLU A 112 26.59 -5.61 -26.68
N CYS A 113 25.48 -5.17 -26.12
CA CYS A 113 24.59 -4.17 -26.70
C CYS A 113 25.06 -2.73 -26.43
N VAL A 114 26.06 -2.51 -25.57
CA VAL A 114 26.47 -1.21 -25.05
C VAL A 114 27.94 -0.91 -25.40
N GLU A 115 28.33 -1.10 -26.65
CA GLU A 115 29.67 -0.78 -27.15
C GLU A 115 29.75 0.63 -27.72
N GLY A 116 30.94 1.26 -27.64
CA GLY A 116 31.22 2.53 -28.27
C GLY A 116 30.78 3.77 -27.48
N ASN A 117 30.26 4.79 -28.17
CA ASN A 117 29.93 6.11 -27.57
C ASN A 117 28.72 6.06 -26.61
N GLY A 118 27.96 4.96 -26.59
CA GLY A 118 26.82 4.74 -25.68
C GLY A 118 27.22 4.23 -24.28
N ALA A 119 28.47 3.87 -24.07
CA ALA A 119 28.96 3.24 -22.82
C ALA A 119 29.14 4.22 -21.64
N ALA A 120 28.95 5.53 -21.83
CA ALA A 120 28.96 6.48 -20.72
C ALA A 120 27.69 6.29 -19.85
N PRO A 121 27.79 6.40 -18.52
CA PRO A 121 26.61 6.37 -17.66
C PRO A 121 25.80 7.66 -17.76
N PRO A 122 24.49 7.64 -17.41
CA PRO A 122 23.68 8.83 -17.23
C PRO A 122 24.31 9.81 -16.26
N ASP A 123 24.14 11.12 -16.52
CA ASP A 123 24.66 12.18 -15.66
C ASP A 123 23.71 13.38 -15.66
N VAL A 124 23.84 14.24 -14.66
CA VAL A 124 23.20 15.55 -14.61
C VAL A 124 24.13 16.57 -15.27
N ASP A 125 24.09 16.67 -16.61
CA ASP A 125 24.96 17.54 -17.38
C ASP A 125 24.81 19.03 -17.00
N ASP A 126 23.57 19.44 -16.61
CA ASP A 126 23.26 20.81 -16.18
C ASP A 126 22.18 20.78 -15.08
N ALA A 127 22.62 21.02 -13.85
CA ALA A 127 21.71 21.10 -12.70
C ALA A 127 20.70 22.25 -12.81
N GLY A 128 21.04 23.33 -13.55
CA GLY A 128 20.13 24.44 -13.81
C GLY A 128 18.97 24.02 -14.73
N GLN A 129 19.23 23.23 -15.77
CA GLN A 129 18.17 22.67 -16.63
C GLN A 129 17.31 21.68 -15.87
N LEU A 130 17.89 20.84 -15.02
CA LEU A 130 17.13 19.95 -14.15
C LEU A 130 16.20 20.73 -13.22
N LYS A 131 16.71 21.79 -12.58
CA LYS A 131 15.89 22.66 -11.73
C LYS A 131 14.75 23.31 -12.51
N GLN A 132 15.03 23.85 -13.70
CA GLN A 132 14.04 24.48 -14.56
C GLN A 132 12.94 23.50 -14.96
N MET A 133 13.31 22.24 -15.28
CA MET A 133 12.35 21.17 -15.56
C MET A 133 11.44 20.92 -14.36
N LEU A 134 12.02 20.71 -13.18
CA LEU A 134 11.27 20.41 -11.94
C LEU A 134 10.32 21.55 -11.56
N GLU A 135 10.78 22.82 -11.63
CA GLU A 135 9.94 23.99 -11.34
C GLU A 135 8.79 24.13 -12.34
N THR A 136 9.06 23.89 -13.63
CA THR A 136 8.03 23.95 -14.67
C THR A 136 6.98 22.85 -14.47
N LEU A 137 7.43 21.62 -14.21
CA LEU A 137 6.54 20.48 -13.93
C LEU A 137 5.72 20.69 -12.66
N HIS A 138 6.32 21.22 -11.60
CA HIS A 138 5.59 21.57 -10.38
C HIS A 138 4.44 22.54 -10.65
N GLY A 139 4.71 23.60 -11.44
CA GLY A 139 3.66 24.54 -11.85
C GLY A 139 2.55 23.89 -12.69
N ILE A 140 2.90 23.00 -13.64
CA ILE A 140 1.94 22.26 -14.47
C ILE A 140 1.07 21.33 -13.61
N CYS A 141 1.66 20.64 -12.64
CA CYS A 141 0.93 19.81 -11.69
C CYS A 141 0.02 20.62 -10.75
N ALA A 142 0.48 21.79 -10.29
CA ALA A 142 -0.33 22.70 -9.47
C ALA A 142 -1.59 23.17 -10.21
N ASP A 143 -1.49 23.39 -11.53
CA ASP A 143 -2.60 23.75 -12.41
C ASP A 143 -3.48 22.55 -12.81
N ARG A 144 -3.19 21.32 -12.33
CA ARG A 144 -3.94 20.08 -12.60
C ARG A 144 -4.01 19.69 -14.09
N LEU A 145 -2.93 19.94 -14.82
CA LEU A 145 -2.87 19.67 -16.26
C LEU A 145 -2.32 18.28 -16.58
N VAL A 146 -1.73 17.58 -15.59
CA VAL A 146 -1.22 16.20 -15.72
C VAL A 146 -2.25 15.23 -15.15
N ALA A 147 -2.52 14.15 -15.87
CA ALA A 147 -3.46 13.13 -15.47
C ALA A 147 -2.77 11.83 -15.00
N ALA A 148 -1.57 11.52 -15.53
CA ALA A 148 -0.76 10.39 -15.08
C ALA A 148 0.73 10.76 -15.11
N TRP A 149 1.51 10.09 -14.24
CA TRP A 149 2.94 10.37 -14.07
C TRP A 149 3.71 9.10 -13.77
N HIS A 150 4.84 8.91 -14.44
CA HIS A 150 5.84 7.91 -14.08
C HIS A 150 7.25 8.46 -14.32
N ASP A 151 8.18 8.19 -13.42
CA ASP A 151 9.59 8.53 -13.62
C ASP A 151 10.27 7.50 -14.55
N ARG A 152 11.22 7.98 -15.35
CA ARG A 152 12.10 7.10 -16.10
C ARG A 152 13.24 6.65 -15.19
N SER A 153 13.24 5.38 -14.82
CA SER A 153 14.17 4.75 -13.90
C SER A 153 14.82 3.53 -14.54
N ASP A 154 15.10 2.48 -13.74
CA ASP A 154 15.70 1.23 -14.21
C ASP A 154 14.93 0.62 -15.39
N GLY A 155 15.65 0.24 -16.44
CA GLY A 155 15.06 -0.25 -17.69
C GLY A 155 14.58 0.84 -18.66
N GLY A 156 14.77 2.11 -18.30
CA GLY A 156 14.58 3.27 -19.18
C GLY A 156 13.12 3.56 -19.56
N LEU A 157 12.93 4.17 -20.72
CA LEU A 157 11.62 4.57 -21.21
C LEU A 157 10.68 3.38 -21.45
N PHE A 158 11.21 2.26 -21.94
CA PHE A 158 10.39 1.09 -22.26
C PHE A 158 9.72 0.51 -21.01
N VAL A 159 10.48 0.30 -19.95
CA VAL A 159 9.94 -0.25 -18.70
C VAL A 159 8.96 0.75 -18.06
N ALA A 160 9.26 2.04 -18.04
CA ALA A 160 8.33 3.07 -17.52
C ALA A 160 6.98 3.05 -18.27
N LEU A 161 6.99 2.94 -19.59
CA LEU A 161 5.77 2.83 -20.40
C LEU A 161 5.01 1.53 -20.13
N LEU A 162 5.73 0.41 -19.99
CA LEU A 162 5.11 -0.89 -19.64
C LEU A 162 4.45 -0.85 -18.26
N GLU A 163 5.10 -0.28 -17.26
CA GLU A 163 4.54 -0.18 -15.90
C GLU A 163 3.28 0.69 -15.86
N MET A 164 3.20 1.74 -16.69
CA MET A 164 1.96 2.50 -16.90
C MET A 164 0.88 1.65 -17.56
N ALA A 165 1.25 0.82 -18.56
CA ALA A 165 0.31 -0.11 -19.20
C ALA A 165 -0.16 -1.22 -18.24
N PHE A 166 0.72 -1.75 -17.39
CA PHE A 166 0.37 -2.76 -16.37
C PHE A 166 -0.61 -2.18 -15.34
N ALA A 167 -0.34 -0.97 -14.83
CA ALA A 167 -1.22 -0.29 -13.89
C ALA A 167 -2.62 -0.02 -14.47
N THR A 168 -2.69 0.24 -15.79
CA THR A 168 -3.92 0.59 -16.49
C THR A 168 -4.62 -0.61 -17.11
N ARG A 169 -3.90 -1.72 -17.31
CA ARG A 169 -4.35 -2.91 -18.05
C ARG A 169 -4.75 -2.57 -19.50
N CYS A 170 -3.89 -1.84 -20.20
CA CYS A 170 -4.12 -1.42 -21.59
C CYS A 170 -2.92 -1.76 -22.47
N GLY A 171 -3.09 -1.63 -23.78
CA GLY A 171 -2.00 -1.68 -24.74
C GLY A 171 -1.40 -0.30 -25.01
N LEU A 172 -0.27 -0.31 -25.72
CA LEU A 172 0.44 0.89 -26.15
C LEU A 172 0.96 0.76 -27.58
N ASP A 173 0.88 1.85 -28.36
CA ASP A 173 1.69 2.09 -29.53
C ASP A 173 2.84 3.02 -29.14
N ILE A 174 4.08 2.56 -29.30
CA ILE A 174 5.31 3.27 -28.97
C ILE A 174 5.97 3.65 -30.30
N HIS A 175 6.27 4.93 -30.50
CA HIS A 175 6.84 5.43 -31.74
C HIS A 175 8.26 5.93 -31.49
N LEU A 176 9.22 5.39 -32.23
CA LEU A 176 10.63 5.77 -32.18
C LEU A 176 10.96 6.57 -33.45
N ASP A 177 11.45 7.79 -33.23
CA ASP A 177 11.94 8.67 -34.30
C ASP A 177 13.48 8.74 -34.25
N THR A 178 14.11 7.56 -34.23
CA THR A 178 15.57 7.43 -34.10
C THR A 178 16.08 6.18 -34.80
N ASP A 179 17.36 6.21 -35.20
CA ASP A 179 18.09 5.04 -35.71
C ASP A 179 18.62 4.14 -34.59
N ASP A 180 18.80 4.68 -33.37
CA ASP A 180 19.25 3.94 -32.20
C ASP A 180 18.07 3.63 -31.24
N ALA A 181 17.33 2.60 -31.58
CA ALA A 181 16.16 2.18 -30.81
C ALA A 181 16.53 1.68 -29.40
N LEU A 182 17.70 1.05 -29.22
CA LEU A 182 18.13 0.57 -27.91
C LEU A 182 18.42 1.74 -26.97
N ALA A 183 19.15 2.74 -27.43
CA ALA A 183 19.43 3.93 -26.63
C ALA A 183 18.14 4.68 -26.27
N GLU A 184 17.18 4.81 -27.21
CA GLU A 184 15.90 5.48 -26.91
C GLU A 184 15.07 4.74 -25.87
N LEU A 185 15.00 3.42 -25.96
CA LEU A 185 14.15 2.60 -25.09
C LEU A 185 14.76 2.37 -23.70
N PHE A 186 16.08 2.19 -23.62
CA PHE A 186 16.74 1.66 -22.41
C PHE A 186 17.72 2.60 -21.73
N ALA A 187 17.92 3.83 -22.23
CA ALA A 187 18.71 4.82 -21.50
C ALA A 187 17.99 5.25 -20.22
N GLU A 188 18.70 5.17 -19.10
CA GLU A 188 18.20 5.50 -17.75
C GLU A 188 18.52 6.95 -17.37
N GLU A 189 18.43 7.84 -18.36
CA GLU A 189 18.61 9.28 -18.15
C GLU A 189 17.47 9.90 -17.35
N VAL A 190 17.74 10.97 -16.62
CA VAL A 190 16.72 11.72 -15.87
C VAL A 190 15.55 12.10 -16.78
N GLY A 191 14.33 11.79 -16.36
CA GLY A 191 13.13 12.11 -17.12
C GLY A 191 11.86 11.56 -16.48
N VAL A 192 10.72 12.01 -16.99
CA VAL A 192 9.41 11.57 -16.55
C VAL A 192 8.50 11.34 -17.75
N VAL A 193 7.61 10.36 -17.64
CA VAL A 193 6.55 10.13 -18.62
C VAL A 193 5.25 10.74 -18.09
N LEU A 194 4.64 11.62 -18.87
CA LEU A 194 3.38 12.27 -18.54
C LEU A 194 2.25 11.71 -19.40
N GLY A 195 1.13 11.35 -18.78
CA GLY A 195 -0.15 11.16 -19.44
C GLY A 195 -0.92 12.48 -19.46
N LEU A 196 -1.21 13.00 -20.65
CA LEU A 196 -1.93 14.26 -20.83
C LEU A 196 -3.25 14.02 -21.56
N ARG A 197 -4.28 14.78 -21.19
CA ARG A 197 -5.52 14.82 -21.99
C ARG A 197 -5.29 15.64 -23.26
N ASP A 198 -5.98 15.28 -24.33
CA ASP A 198 -5.82 15.89 -25.66
C ASP A 198 -6.08 17.41 -25.66
N ASP A 199 -7.03 17.87 -24.83
CA ASP A 199 -7.41 19.28 -24.71
C ASP A 199 -6.33 20.16 -24.06
N VAL A 200 -5.48 19.58 -23.21
CA VAL A 200 -4.44 20.32 -22.48
C VAL A 200 -3.02 20.10 -23.03
N ALA A 201 -2.78 19.00 -23.72
CA ALA A 201 -1.44 18.62 -24.20
C ALA A 201 -0.74 19.72 -25.02
N PRO A 202 -1.37 20.44 -25.97
CA PRO A 202 -0.70 21.52 -26.70
C PRO A 202 -0.24 22.67 -25.81
N GLY A 203 -1.02 23.02 -24.78
CA GLY A 203 -0.68 24.06 -23.81
C GLY A 203 0.50 23.67 -22.91
N VAL A 204 0.53 22.43 -22.45
CA VAL A 204 1.63 21.87 -21.65
C VAL A 204 2.92 21.81 -22.46
N GLN A 205 2.87 21.29 -23.69
CA GLN A 205 4.03 21.24 -24.59
C GLN A 205 4.60 22.64 -24.87
N LYS A 206 3.72 23.64 -25.10
CA LYS A 206 4.14 25.02 -25.30
C LYS A 206 4.88 25.56 -24.08
N ARG A 207 4.33 25.34 -22.87
CA ARG A 207 4.93 25.80 -21.60
C ARG A 207 6.30 25.17 -21.34
N LEU A 208 6.44 23.85 -21.59
CA LEU A 208 7.72 23.15 -21.47
C LEU A 208 8.76 23.68 -22.48
N ARG A 209 8.34 23.88 -23.73
CA ARG A 209 9.21 24.45 -24.79
C ARG A 209 9.69 25.86 -24.46
N GLU A 210 8.80 26.71 -23.94
CA GLU A 210 9.15 28.08 -23.52
C GLU A 210 10.12 28.09 -22.34
N ALA A 211 10.09 27.04 -21.50
CA ALA A 211 11.06 26.81 -20.42
C ALA A 211 12.37 26.14 -20.88
N GLY A 212 12.52 25.82 -22.17
CA GLY A 212 13.69 25.12 -22.71
C GLY A 212 13.77 23.64 -22.32
N VAL A 213 12.65 23.04 -21.88
CA VAL A 213 12.56 21.64 -21.46
C VAL A 213 12.11 20.75 -22.63
N ALA A 214 12.83 19.66 -22.88
CA ALA A 214 12.48 18.70 -23.93
C ALA A 214 11.17 17.99 -23.56
N CYS A 215 10.25 17.88 -24.55
CA CYS A 215 8.97 17.18 -24.41
C CYS A 215 8.66 16.49 -25.73
N GLU A 216 8.65 15.17 -25.73
CA GLU A 216 8.55 14.32 -26.90
C GLU A 216 7.35 13.38 -26.76
N LEU A 217 6.53 13.24 -27.82
CA LEU A 217 5.47 12.23 -27.86
C LEU A 217 6.13 10.86 -28.06
N VAL A 218 5.96 9.96 -27.09
CA VAL A 218 6.63 8.65 -27.08
C VAL A 218 5.68 7.46 -27.19
N GLY A 219 4.38 7.68 -26.95
CA GLY A 219 3.44 6.58 -27.02
C GLY A 219 1.98 7.02 -27.07
N ARG A 220 1.13 6.08 -27.45
CA ARG A 220 -0.32 6.23 -27.47
C ARG A 220 -0.99 5.02 -26.82
N ARG A 221 -1.94 5.29 -25.94
CA ARG A 221 -2.77 4.25 -25.31
C ARG A 221 -3.67 3.58 -26.36
N ARG A 222 -3.74 2.25 -26.27
CA ARG A 222 -4.65 1.40 -27.03
C ARG A 222 -5.77 0.89 -26.11
N ASP A 223 -6.91 0.57 -26.71
CA ASP A 223 -8.03 -0.04 -25.98
C ASP A 223 -7.95 -1.58 -25.94
N ASP A 224 -7.00 -2.19 -26.68
CA ASP A 224 -6.64 -3.61 -26.60
C ASP A 224 -5.39 -3.79 -25.72
N GLU A 225 -4.92 -5.03 -25.54
CA GLU A 225 -3.73 -5.36 -24.72
C GLU A 225 -2.42 -5.43 -25.52
N ARG A 226 -2.39 -5.01 -26.77
CA ARG A 226 -1.20 -5.10 -27.60
C ARG A 226 -0.20 -4.00 -27.26
N ILE A 227 1.06 -4.39 -27.12
CA ILE A 227 2.21 -3.48 -27.04
C ILE A 227 2.95 -3.54 -28.36
N CYS A 228 2.95 -2.45 -29.09
CA CYS A 228 3.55 -2.34 -30.42
C CYS A 228 4.61 -1.25 -30.42
N ILE A 229 5.78 -1.53 -31.01
CA ILE A 229 6.84 -0.54 -31.22
C ILE A 229 7.00 -0.34 -32.72
N TYR A 230 6.93 0.92 -33.13
CA TYR A 230 7.07 1.37 -34.51
C TYR A 230 8.34 2.21 -34.68
N ARG A 231 9.02 2.02 -35.79
CA ARG A 231 10.07 2.90 -36.28
C ARG A 231 9.60 3.55 -37.57
N GLY A 232 9.26 4.82 -37.52
CA GLY A 232 8.43 5.42 -38.53
C GLY A 232 7.09 4.68 -38.68
N ASP A 233 6.77 4.17 -39.86
CA ASP A 233 5.57 3.37 -40.11
C ASP A 233 5.79 1.86 -39.98
N GLU A 234 7.02 1.40 -39.74
CA GLU A 234 7.36 -0.01 -39.64
C GLU A 234 7.13 -0.56 -38.25
N LEU A 235 6.33 -1.62 -38.11
CA LEU A 235 6.17 -2.38 -36.86
C LEU A 235 7.41 -3.24 -36.63
N THR A 236 8.24 -2.89 -35.62
CA THR A 236 9.48 -3.58 -35.30
C THR A 236 9.35 -4.59 -34.16
N PHE A 237 8.36 -4.39 -33.27
CA PHE A 237 8.08 -5.30 -32.16
C PHE A 237 6.59 -5.32 -31.85
N ALA A 238 6.09 -6.51 -31.48
CA ALA A 238 4.73 -6.68 -30.97
C ALA A 238 4.66 -7.78 -29.92
N SER A 239 3.95 -7.51 -28.84
CA SER A 239 3.63 -8.46 -27.78
C SER A 239 2.28 -8.09 -27.14
N THR A 240 1.96 -8.70 -26.01
CA THR A 240 0.80 -8.33 -25.20
C THR A 240 1.23 -7.82 -23.82
N ARG A 241 0.39 -7.00 -23.20
CA ARG A 241 0.59 -6.56 -21.82
C ARG A 241 0.82 -7.76 -20.88
N CYS A 242 -0.05 -8.76 -20.91
CA CYS A 242 0.06 -9.96 -20.05
C CYS A 242 1.38 -10.69 -20.21
N GLU A 243 1.87 -10.88 -21.47
CA GLU A 243 3.14 -11.55 -21.70
C GLU A 243 4.31 -10.75 -21.11
N LEU A 244 4.34 -9.45 -21.32
CA LEU A 244 5.40 -8.57 -20.83
C LEU A 244 5.35 -8.42 -19.31
N GLU A 245 4.16 -8.30 -18.72
CA GLU A 245 3.97 -8.22 -17.28
C GLU A 245 4.43 -9.51 -16.57
N ARG A 246 4.16 -10.69 -17.16
CA ARG A 246 4.69 -11.96 -16.64
C ARG A 246 6.22 -12.02 -16.70
N ARG A 247 6.83 -11.53 -17.76
CA ARG A 247 8.29 -11.45 -17.86
C ARG A 247 8.86 -10.50 -16.82
N TRP A 248 8.27 -9.32 -16.66
CA TRP A 248 8.62 -8.33 -15.65
C TRP A 248 8.50 -8.91 -14.23
N ALA A 249 7.42 -9.62 -13.92
CA ALA A 249 7.19 -10.24 -12.62
C ALA A 249 8.02 -11.52 -12.38
N SER A 250 8.65 -12.14 -13.40
CA SER A 250 9.19 -13.50 -13.32
C SER A 250 10.26 -13.68 -12.25
N VAL A 251 11.18 -12.73 -12.08
CA VAL A 251 12.24 -12.82 -11.06
C VAL A 251 11.64 -12.72 -9.66
N SER A 252 10.77 -11.76 -9.42
CA SER A 252 10.07 -11.60 -8.14
C SER A 252 9.22 -12.84 -7.81
N HIS A 253 8.53 -13.40 -8.79
CA HIS A 253 7.77 -14.64 -8.64
C HIS A 253 8.66 -15.82 -8.22
N GLN A 254 9.82 -16.03 -8.88
CA GLN A 254 10.75 -17.11 -8.50
C GLN A 254 11.27 -16.91 -7.07
N MET A 255 11.58 -15.69 -6.68
CA MET A 255 12.00 -15.38 -5.31
C MET A 255 10.88 -15.61 -4.30
N GLN A 256 9.65 -15.23 -4.62
CA GLN A 256 8.48 -15.50 -3.78
C GLN A 256 8.27 -17.00 -3.57
N ARG A 257 8.35 -17.81 -4.62
CA ARG A 257 8.21 -19.27 -4.53
C ARG A 257 9.24 -19.95 -3.61
N ILE A 258 10.43 -19.34 -3.46
CA ILE A 258 11.49 -19.86 -2.57
C ILE A 258 11.27 -19.38 -1.13
N ARG A 259 10.76 -18.17 -0.95
CA ARG A 259 10.64 -17.51 0.37
C ARG A 259 9.29 -17.75 1.03
N ASP A 260 8.20 -17.74 0.24
CA ASP A 260 6.81 -17.73 0.69
C ASP A 260 6.11 -19.04 0.25
N ASP A 261 4.80 -19.18 0.50
CA ASP A 261 4.03 -20.31 -0.06
C ASP A 261 4.02 -20.27 -1.60
N ALA A 262 4.53 -21.33 -2.20
CA ALA A 262 4.69 -21.42 -3.65
C ALA A 262 3.34 -21.38 -4.40
N THR A 263 2.27 -21.93 -3.82
CA THR A 263 0.94 -21.94 -4.43
C THR A 263 0.37 -20.53 -4.47
N CYS A 264 0.53 -19.75 -3.40
CA CYS A 264 0.13 -18.34 -3.36
C CYS A 264 0.90 -17.51 -4.39
N ALA A 265 2.21 -17.74 -4.52
CA ALA A 265 3.02 -17.06 -5.54
C ALA A 265 2.53 -17.39 -6.97
N ASP A 266 2.20 -18.65 -7.25
CA ASP A 266 1.68 -19.08 -8.56
C ASP A 266 0.28 -18.51 -8.84
N GLU A 267 -0.60 -18.45 -7.83
CA GLU A 267 -1.93 -17.82 -7.92
C GLU A 267 -1.81 -16.31 -8.22
N GLU A 268 -0.85 -15.60 -7.59
CA GLU A 268 -0.61 -14.17 -7.84
C GLU A 268 -0.14 -13.91 -9.29
N LEU A 269 0.80 -14.73 -9.78
CA LEU A 269 1.24 -14.63 -11.18
C LEU A 269 0.10 -14.91 -12.16
N ALA A 270 -0.74 -15.89 -11.87
CA ALA A 270 -1.90 -16.23 -12.71
C ALA A 270 -2.94 -15.10 -12.75
N ALA A 271 -3.03 -14.26 -11.72
CA ALA A 271 -3.95 -13.13 -11.68
C ALA A 271 -3.62 -12.04 -12.72
N ILE A 272 -2.42 -12.03 -13.31
CA ILE A 272 -2.04 -11.14 -14.42
C ILE A 272 -2.97 -11.31 -15.62
N ASP A 273 -3.49 -12.51 -15.86
CA ASP A 273 -4.39 -12.80 -16.98
C ASP A 273 -5.86 -12.39 -16.73
N SER A 274 -6.20 -12.03 -15.51
CA SER A 274 -7.56 -11.64 -15.19
C SER A 274 -7.83 -10.22 -15.64
N ASP A 275 -8.90 -9.99 -16.42
CA ASP A 275 -9.36 -8.66 -16.83
C ASP A 275 -10.25 -8.00 -15.77
N VAL A 276 -10.45 -8.65 -14.64
CA VAL A 276 -11.33 -8.17 -13.58
C VAL A 276 -10.58 -7.18 -12.70
N ALA A 277 -11.10 -5.96 -12.58
CA ALA A 277 -10.58 -4.96 -11.65
C ALA A 277 -10.51 -5.54 -10.24
N THR A 278 -9.36 -5.39 -9.56
CA THR A 278 -9.14 -5.98 -8.23
C THR A 278 -9.90 -5.25 -7.14
N LEU A 279 -10.03 -3.92 -7.23
CA LEU A 279 -10.76 -3.11 -6.27
C LEU A 279 -12.05 -2.58 -6.87
N ARG A 280 -13.16 -2.74 -6.15
CA ARG A 280 -14.48 -2.22 -6.50
C ARG A 280 -15.12 -1.54 -5.30
N PHE A 281 -15.93 -0.55 -5.60
CA PHE A 281 -16.76 0.11 -4.61
C PHE A 281 -18.23 0.00 -5.01
N ARG A 282 -19.05 -0.51 -4.11
CA ARG A 282 -20.51 -0.45 -4.17
C ARG A 282 -21.04 -0.39 -2.75
N ALA A 283 -21.67 0.70 -2.38
CA ALA A 283 -22.31 0.84 -1.08
C ALA A 283 -23.82 0.69 -1.19
N SER A 284 -24.45 0.04 -0.20
CA SER A 284 -25.89 -0.01 0.00
C SER A 284 -26.43 1.26 0.67
N PHE A 285 -25.55 2.19 1.01
CA PHE A 285 -25.84 3.44 1.70
C PHE A 285 -25.11 4.61 1.01
N ASP A 286 -25.54 5.84 1.30
CA ASP A 286 -24.81 7.03 0.85
C ASP A 286 -23.62 7.30 1.80
N PRO A 287 -22.35 7.21 1.32
CA PRO A 287 -21.17 7.48 2.14
C PRO A 287 -21.09 8.91 2.69
N GLN A 288 -21.73 9.86 2.01
CA GLN A 288 -21.74 11.27 2.43
C GLN A 288 -22.81 11.58 3.49
N GLN A 289 -23.77 10.67 3.69
CA GLN A 289 -24.82 10.86 4.70
C GLN A 289 -24.24 10.73 6.11
N ASP A 290 -24.33 11.82 6.88
CA ASP A 290 -23.99 11.79 8.31
C ASP A 290 -25.20 11.42 9.15
N ILE A 291 -25.38 10.12 9.41
CA ILE A 291 -26.47 9.59 10.25
C ILE A 291 -26.27 9.91 11.73
N ALA A 292 -25.04 10.25 12.16
CA ALA A 292 -24.73 10.59 13.53
C ALA A 292 -25.02 12.07 13.84
N ALA A 293 -25.19 12.93 12.82
CA ALA A 293 -25.36 14.36 13.00
C ALA A 293 -26.46 14.78 14.01
N PRO A 294 -27.67 14.15 14.02
CA PRO A 294 -28.69 14.49 15.03
C PRO A 294 -28.24 14.21 16.46
N TYR A 295 -27.48 13.14 16.66
CA TYR A 295 -26.97 12.73 17.96
C TYR A 295 -25.80 13.58 18.42
N VAL A 296 -24.91 13.96 17.49
CA VAL A 296 -23.81 14.89 17.74
C VAL A 296 -24.35 16.28 18.11
N ALA A 297 -25.41 16.73 17.46
CA ALA A 297 -26.07 18.01 17.75
C ALA A 297 -26.67 18.08 19.16
N SER A 298 -26.98 16.94 19.80
CA SER A 298 -27.45 16.90 21.19
C SER A 298 -26.39 17.36 22.21
N GLY A 299 -25.11 17.39 21.82
CA GLY A 299 -23.98 17.71 22.69
C GLY A 299 -23.53 16.55 23.59
N VAL A 300 -24.28 15.45 23.66
CA VAL A 300 -23.91 14.25 24.42
C VAL A 300 -22.85 13.47 23.63
N ARG A 301 -21.76 13.10 24.29
CA ARG A 301 -20.68 12.30 23.69
C ARG A 301 -20.48 11.02 24.49
N PRO A 302 -20.98 9.87 24.00
CA PRO A 302 -20.66 8.60 24.62
C PRO A 302 -19.15 8.35 24.63
N ARG A 303 -18.65 7.67 25.66
CA ARG A 303 -17.21 7.42 25.81
C ARG A 303 -16.81 6.14 25.09
N ALA A 304 -15.86 6.25 24.18
CA ALA A 304 -15.19 5.13 23.53
C ALA A 304 -13.80 4.94 24.18
N LEU A 305 -13.61 3.83 24.87
CA LEU A 305 -12.34 3.44 25.46
C LEU A 305 -11.45 2.84 24.36
N ILE A 306 -10.39 3.53 24.02
CA ILE A 306 -9.42 3.11 23.00
C ILE A 306 -8.34 2.31 23.70
N LEU A 307 -8.56 0.99 23.76
CA LEU A 307 -7.71 0.08 24.52
C LEU A 307 -6.44 -0.27 23.74
N ARG A 308 -5.30 -0.13 24.40
CA ARG A 308 -3.98 -0.49 23.87
C ARG A 308 -3.08 -1.16 24.90
N GLU A 309 -2.08 -1.85 24.40
CA GLU A 309 -0.98 -2.44 25.16
C GLU A 309 0.35 -2.08 24.48
N GLN A 310 1.49 -2.34 25.11
CA GLN A 310 2.79 -2.17 24.47
C GLN A 310 2.87 -2.96 23.16
N GLY A 311 3.38 -2.31 22.10
CA GLY A 311 3.42 -2.87 20.74
C GLY A 311 2.18 -2.59 19.90
N VAL A 312 1.08 -2.05 20.45
CA VAL A 312 -0.08 -1.54 19.71
C VAL A 312 0.27 -0.22 19.02
N ASN A 313 -0.20 -0.01 17.80
CA ASN A 313 0.13 1.16 17.00
C ASN A 313 -1.06 1.81 16.25
N GLY A 314 -2.28 1.34 16.47
CA GLY A 314 -3.50 1.82 15.80
C GLY A 314 -4.40 2.73 16.64
N GLN A 315 -3.97 3.16 17.84
CA GLN A 315 -4.82 3.87 18.80
C GLN A 315 -5.17 5.29 18.35
N ILE A 316 -4.28 5.98 17.63
CA ILE A 316 -4.52 7.35 17.16
C ILE A 316 -5.58 7.38 16.09
N GLU A 317 -5.48 6.51 15.08
CA GLU A 317 -6.45 6.39 13.99
C GLU A 317 -7.82 5.94 14.53
N MET A 318 -7.83 5.00 15.45
CA MET A 318 -9.05 4.52 16.09
C MET A 318 -9.73 5.64 16.88
N ALA A 319 -8.99 6.37 17.70
CA ALA A 319 -9.49 7.51 18.44
C ALA A 319 -10.04 8.59 17.50
N ALA A 320 -9.33 8.88 16.40
CA ALA A 320 -9.76 9.86 15.40
C ALA A 320 -11.08 9.45 14.70
N ALA A 321 -11.25 8.16 14.37
CA ALA A 321 -12.46 7.65 13.76
C ALA A 321 -13.68 7.77 14.70
N PHE A 322 -13.54 7.39 15.97
CA PHE A 322 -14.59 7.54 16.98
C PHE A 322 -14.88 9.02 17.28
N HIS A 323 -13.85 9.85 17.41
CA HIS A 323 -14.03 11.29 17.62
C HIS A 323 -14.83 11.94 16.48
N ARG A 324 -14.50 11.59 15.23
CA ARG A 324 -15.21 12.10 14.05
C ARG A 324 -16.67 11.62 13.99
N ALA A 325 -16.97 10.46 14.55
CA ALA A 325 -18.34 9.97 14.69
C ALA A 325 -19.11 10.56 15.88
N GLY A 326 -18.48 11.43 16.69
CA GLY A 326 -19.13 12.16 17.78
C GLY A 326 -18.97 11.54 19.17
N PHE A 327 -17.97 10.67 19.36
CA PHE A 327 -17.62 10.12 20.67
C PHE A 327 -16.61 11.01 21.43
N GLU A 328 -16.56 10.83 22.75
CA GLU A 328 -15.40 11.15 23.55
C GLU A 328 -14.45 9.93 23.52
N ALA A 329 -13.38 10.02 22.72
CA ALA A 329 -12.37 8.97 22.63
C ALA A 329 -11.38 9.09 23.80
N VAL A 330 -11.27 8.06 24.62
CA VAL A 330 -10.43 8.03 25.82
C VAL A 330 -9.34 6.97 25.62
N ASP A 331 -8.08 7.38 25.59
CA ASP A 331 -6.94 6.47 25.53
C ASP A 331 -6.82 5.68 26.85
N VAL A 332 -6.79 4.36 26.77
CA VAL A 332 -6.69 3.45 27.91
C VAL A 332 -5.58 2.45 27.65
N HIS A 333 -4.51 2.52 28.44
CA HIS A 333 -3.46 1.52 28.41
C HIS A 333 -3.76 0.39 29.40
N MET A 334 -3.32 -0.84 29.09
CA MET A 334 -3.55 -1.97 30.01
C MET A 334 -2.97 -1.75 31.40
N SER A 335 -1.90 -0.95 31.55
CA SER A 335 -1.39 -0.56 32.88
C SER A 335 -2.43 0.19 33.71
N ASP A 336 -3.30 0.99 33.08
CA ASP A 336 -4.36 1.72 33.79
C ASP A 336 -5.44 0.74 34.26
N VAL A 337 -5.78 -0.26 33.43
CA VAL A 337 -6.73 -1.33 33.77
C VAL A 337 -6.19 -2.23 34.90
N PHE A 338 -4.88 -2.51 34.89
CA PHE A 338 -4.25 -3.27 35.99
C PHE A 338 -4.19 -2.49 37.31
N ALA A 339 -4.01 -1.17 37.23
CA ALA A 339 -3.99 -0.31 38.41
C ALA A 339 -5.40 -0.08 38.96
N ASP A 340 -6.40 0.06 38.10
CA ASP A 340 -7.81 0.27 38.46
C ASP A 340 -8.74 -0.33 37.40
N PRO A 341 -9.24 -1.57 37.55
CA PRO A 341 -10.17 -2.18 36.62
C PRO A 341 -11.51 -1.42 36.45
N GLU A 342 -11.85 -0.52 37.37
CA GLU A 342 -13.07 0.29 37.32
C GLU A 342 -13.05 1.31 36.15
N VAL A 343 -11.88 1.58 35.56
CA VAL A 343 -11.75 2.45 34.39
C VAL A 343 -12.64 1.98 33.24
N LEU A 344 -12.91 0.67 33.13
CA LEU A 344 -13.79 0.10 32.10
C LEU A 344 -15.26 0.49 32.29
N LYS A 345 -15.72 0.73 33.51
CA LYS A 345 -17.12 1.10 33.79
C LYS A 345 -17.52 2.47 33.21
N GLY A 346 -16.54 3.31 32.89
CA GLY A 346 -16.79 4.63 32.31
C GLY A 346 -17.12 4.63 30.82
N GLY A 347 -16.98 3.52 30.11
CA GLY A 347 -17.12 3.44 28.66
C GLY A 347 -18.42 2.80 28.18
N GLN A 348 -18.97 3.29 27.08
CA GLN A 348 -20.07 2.67 26.34
C GLN A 348 -19.54 1.83 25.16
N VAL A 349 -18.33 2.11 24.68
CA VAL A 349 -17.63 1.36 23.64
C VAL A 349 -16.26 0.97 24.14
N LEU A 350 -15.84 -0.27 23.88
CA LEU A 350 -14.47 -0.73 23.98
C LEU A 350 -13.93 -0.98 22.57
N ALA A 351 -12.96 -0.17 22.14
CA ALA A 351 -12.27 -0.33 20.86
C ALA A 351 -10.85 -0.86 21.10
N VAL A 352 -10.63 -2.13 20.75
CA VAL A 352 -9.37 -2.84 20.92
C VAL A 352 -8.55 -2.73 19.64
N CYS A 353 -7.41 -2.06 19.73
CA CYS A 353 -6.64 -1.64 18.58
C CYS A 353 -5.69 -2.71 18.03
N GLY A 354 -5.29 -2.53 16.76
CA GLY A 354 -4.30 -3.33 16.07
C GLY A 354 -2.86 -3.01 16.48
N GLY A 355 -1.93 -3.89 16.14
CA GLY A 355 -0.50 -3.78 16.40
C GLY A 355 0.13 -5.14 16.64
N PHE A 356 1.17 -5.18 17.49
CA PHE A 356 1.94 -6.37 17.82
C PHE A 356 2.14 -6.43 19.34
N SER A 357 1.06 -6.66 20.10
CA SER A 357 1.10 -6.65 21.55
C SER A 357 2.11 -7.69 22.07
N TYR A 358 3.04 -7.26 22.94
CA TYR A 358 4.15 -8.07 23.44
C TYR A 358 5.03 -8.68 22.34
N GLY A 359 5.11 -8.04 21.15
CA GLY A 359 5.86 -8.55 19.99
C GLY A 359 5.35 -9.89 19.47
N ASP A 360 4.09 -10.24 19.76
CA ASP A 360 3.41 -11.49 19.37
C ASP A 360 4.15 -12.78 19.81
N VAL A 361 4.98 -12.71 20.85
CA VAL A 361 5.84 -13.82 21.33
C VAL A 361 5.04 -15.09 21.67
N LEU A 362 3.80 -14.94 22.14
CA LEU A 362 2.90 -16.05 22.48
C LEU A 362 1.80 -16.29 21.43
N GLY A 363 2.05 -15.91 20.16
CA GLY A 363 1.07 -15.79 19.10
C GLY A 363 0.38 -14.42 19.14
N ALA A 364 -0.08 -13.97 17.98
CA ALA A 364 -0.67 -12.65 17.83
C ALA A 364 -1.89 -12.44 18.75
N GLY A 365 -1.86 -11.37 19.55
CA GLY A 365 -2.84 -11.09 20.61
C GLY A 365 -2.76 -12.01 21.82
N GLY A 366 -1.93 -13.07 21.78
CA GLY A 366 -1.90 -14.13 22.81
C GLY A 366 -1.38 -13.67 24.15
N GLY A 367 -0.31 -12.89 24.17
CA GLY A 367 0.23 -12.29 25.39
C GLY A 367 -0.79 -11.38 26.06
N TRP A 368 -1.45 -10.53 25.28
CA TRP A 368 -2.47 -9.60 25.76
C TRP A 368 -3.70 -10.32 26.33
N ALA A 369 -4.24 -11.30 25.63
CA ALA A 369 -5.36 -12.10 26.13
C ALA A 369 -5.02 -12.82 27.45
N LYS A 370 -3.82 -13.42 27.56
CA LYS A 370 -3.37 -14.11 28.77
C LYS A 370 -3.17 -13.16 29.95
N SER A 371 -2.68 -11.94 29.72
CA SER A 371 -2.55 -10.94 30.79
C SER A 371 -3.91 -10.59 31.41
N ILE A 372 -4.98 -10.59 30.60
CA ILE A 372 -6.35 -10.40 31.08
C ILE A 372 -6.88 -11.65 31.78
N LEU A 373 -6.79 -12.81 31.13
CA LEU A 373 -7.38 -14.06 31.64
C LEU A 373 -6.81 -14.52 32.97
N PHE A 374 -5.51 -14.32 33.19
CA PHE A 374 -4.83 -14.77 34.41
C PHE A 374 -4.78 -13.72 35.55
N HIS A 375 -5.35 -12.53 35.31
CA HIS A 375 -5.53 -11.54 36.38
C HIS A 375 -7.03 -11.46 36.73
N ALA A 376 -7.41 -12.02 37.87
CA ALA A 376 -8.81 -12.26 38.23
C ALA A 376 -9.67 -10.99 38.21
N GLU A 377 -9.21 -9.89 38.83
CA GLU A 377 -9.98 -8.64 38.89
C GLU A 377 -10.16 -8.01 37.52
N VAL A 378 -9.12 -8.03 36.68
CA VAL A 378 -9.15 -7.51 35.30
C VAL A 378 -10.07 -8.38 34.46
N ARG A 379 -9.91 -9.70 34.52
CA ARG A 379 -10.79 -10.64 33.81
C ARG A 379 -12.26 -10.40 34.12
N ASP A 380 -12.58 -10.26 35.41
CA ASP A 380 -13.95 -10.09 35.88
C ASP A 380 -14.51 -8.71 35.44
N ALA A 381 -13.67 -7.66 35.39
CA ALA A 381 -14.05 -6.36 34.87
C ALA A 381 -14.34 -6.41 33.35
N PHE A 382 -13.51 -7.11 32.56
CA PHE A 382 -13.80 -7.33 31.13
C PHE A 382 -15.08 -8.14 30.93
N ALA A 383 -15.28 -9.21 31.70
CA ALA A 383 -16.51 -10.01 31.64
C ALA A 383 -17.76 -9.18 31.96
N ALA A 384 -17.68 -8.32 32.97
CA ALA A 384 -18.76 -7.40 33.34
C ALA A 384 -19.03 -6.37 32.24
N PHE A 385 -17.98 -5.83 31.60
CA PHE A 385 -18.12 -4.90 30.47
C PHE A 385 -18.85 -5.57 29.30
N PHE A 386 -18.41 -6.76 28.88
CA PHE A 386 -19.01 -7.49 27.77
C PHE A 386 -20.45 -7.96 28.04
N ALA A 387 -20.80 -8.20 29.30
CA ALA A 387 -22.16 -8.58 29.71
C ALA A 387 -23.11 -7.36 29.80
N GLY A 388 -22.58 -6.14 29.78
CA GLY A 388 -23.31 -4.90 29.90
C GLY A 388 -24.05 -4.48 28.62
N ASP A 389 -24.71 -3.31 28.69
CA ASP A 389 -25.28 -2.66 27.50
C ASP A 389 -24.21 -1.78 26.80
N THR A 390 -23.16 -2.43 26.34
CA THR A 390 -21.97 -1.82 25.76
C THR A 390 -21.66 -2.43 24.41
N LEU A 391 -20.87 -1.73 23.60
CA LEU A 391 -20.41 -2.19 22.31
C LEU A 391 -18.91 -2.50 22.35
N SER A 392 -18.46 -3.51 21.60
CA SER A 392 -17.04 -3.86 21.52
C SER A 392 -16.60 -4.06 20.08
N LEU A 393 -15.45 -3.46 19.71
CA LEU A 393 -14.82 -3.57 18.40
C LEU A 393 -13.37 -4.03 18.59
N GLY A 394 -12.99 -5.16 17.99
CA GLY A 394 -11.61 -5.64 17.95
C GLY A 394 -11.06 -5.65 16.53
N VAL A 395 -9.95 -4.93 16.29
CA VAL A 395 -9.34 -4.81 14.96
C VAL A 395 -7.95 -5.44 14.96
N CYS A 396 -7.66 -6.32 14.00
CA CYS A 396 -6.36 -6.94 13.78
C CYS A 396 -5.81 -7.61 15.05
N ASN A 397 -4.77 -7.10 15.70
CA ASN A 397 -4.26 -7.64 16.97
C ASN A 397 -5.33 -7.61 18.08
N GLY A 398 -6.18 -6.59 18.10
CA GLY A 398 -7.36 -6.54 18.97
C GLY A 398 -8.40 -7.62 18.66
N CYS A 399 -8.59 -7.95 17.38
CA CYS A 399 -9.43 -9.07 16.95
C CYS A 399 -8.86 -10.40 17.48
N GLN A 400 -7.58 -10.64 17.30
CA GLN A 400 -6.88 -11.84 17.77
C GLN A 400 -6.95 -11.99 19.31
N MET A 401 -6.80 -10.88 20.02
CA MET A 401 -6.94 -10.85 21.47
C MET A 401 -8.36 -11.18 21.91
N MET A 402 -9.37 -10.50 21.34
CA MET A 402 -10.78 -10.75 21.69
C MET A 402 -11.25 -12.15 21.32
N ALA A 403 -10.75 -12.72 20.22
CA ALA A 403 -11.02 -14.12 19.86
C ALA A 403 -10.56 -15.10 20.93
N GLN A 404 -9.45 -14.82 21.60
CA GLN A 404 -8.97 -15.62 22.73
C GLN A 404 -9.73 -15.35 24.04
N LEU A 405 -10.42 -14.21 24.16
CA LEU A 405 -11.33 -13.89 25.25
C LEU A 405 -12.78 -14.36 25.02
N LYS A 406 -13.07 -15.14 23.96
CA LYS A 406 -14.43 -15.53 23.57
C LYS A 406 -15.27 -16.14 24.70
N SER A 407 -14.65 -16.76 25.72
CA SER A 407 -15.33 -17.28 26.89
C SER A 407 -15.91 -16.20 27.83
N LEU A 408 -15.41 -14.96 27.74
CA LEU A 408 -15.90 -13.80 28.49
C LEU A 408 -16.94 -12.99 27.71
N ILE A 409 -17.08 -13.22 26.40
CA ILE A 409 -17.93 -12.42 25.52
C ILE A 409 -19.23 -13.17 25.22
N PRO A 410 -20.39 -12.66 25.65
CA PRO A 410 -21.68 -13.32 25.41
C PRO A 410 -21.93 -13.56 23.92
N GLY A 411 -22.21 -14.83 23.56
CA GLY A 411 -22.51 -15.23 22.18
C GLY A 411 -21.29 -15.35 21.25
N ALA A 412 -20.06 -15.36 21.77
CA ALA A 412 -18.83 -15.52 20.99
C ALA A 412 -18.30 -16.97 20.94
N GLY A 413 -19.06 -17.95 21.42
CA GLY A 413 -18.60 -19.33 21.57
C GLY A 413 -18.06 -19.98 20.29
N HIS A 414 -18.60 -19.62 19.13
CA HIS A 414 -18.23 -20.16 17.82
C HIS A 414 -17.10 -19.39 17.11
N TRP A 415 -16.56 -18.33 17.72
CA TRP A 415 -15.52 -17.54 17.09
C TRP A 415 -14.26 -18.37 16.79
N PRO A 416 -13.63 -18.14 15.60
CA PRO A 416 -12.39 -18.81 15.24
C PRO A 416 -11.19 -18.26 16.05
N ALA A 417 -10.11 -19.01 16.06
CA ALA A 417 -8.77 -18.47 16.27
C ALA A 417 -8.27 -17.82 14.97
N PHE A 418 -7.28 -16.93 15.09
CA PHE A 418 -6.60 -16.35 13.94
C PHE A 418 -5.15 -16.82 13.97
N VAL A 419 -4.72 -17.49 12.90
CA VAL A 419 -3.43 -18.17 12.79
C VAL A 419 -2.65 -17.64 11.59
N ALA A 420 -1.41 -18.14 11.41
CA ALA A 420 -0.53 -17.72 10.33
C ALA A 420 -1.23 -17.75 8.96
N ASN A 421 -0.98 -16.73 8.16
CA ASN A 421 -1.49 -16.64 6.78
C ASN A 421 -1.03 -17.84 5.95
N ARG A 422 -1.86 -18.28 4.99
CA ARG A 422 -1.47 -19.33 4.02
C ARG A 422 -0.24 -18.92 3.21
N SER A 423 -0.11 -17.63 2.91
CA SER A 423 1.03 -17.09 2.15
C SER A 423 2.38 -17.15 2.88
N GLU A 424 2.39 -17.52 4.16
CA GLU A 424 3.59 -17.55 5.03
C GLU A 424 4.31 -16.21 5.14
N ARG A 425 3.58 -15.11 4.86
CA ARG A 425 4.13 -13.75 4.90
C ARG A 425 3.19 -12.76 5.59
N PHE A 426 3.75 -11.60 5.96
CA PHE A 426 2.97 -10.46 6.38
C PHE A 426 2.26 -9.83 5.16
N GLU A 427 0.94 -9.84 5.18
CA GLU A 427 0.12 -9.24 4.13
C GLU A 427 -0.17 -7.78 4.46
N ALA A 428 0.25 -6.87 3.57
CA ALA A 428 0.01 -5.44 3.67
C ALA A 428 -0.54 -4.94 2.33
N ARG A 429 -1.86 -4.84 2.22
CA ARG A 429 -2.54 -4.46 0.97
C ARG A 429 -3.94 -3.91 1.20
N THR A 430 -4.51 -3.26 0.18
CA THR A 430 -5.94 -2.97 0.13
C THR A 430 -6.65 -4.16 -0.48
N VAL A 431 -7.72 -4.62 0.18
CA VAL A 431 -8.55 -5.74 -0.24
C VAL A 431 -10.00 -5.31 -0.38
N ASN A 432 -10.81 -6.06 -1.12
CA ASN A 432 -12.25 -5.90 -1.11
C ASN A 432 -12.89 -6.84 -0.10
N VAL A 433 -13.86 -6.30 0.64
CA VAL A 433 -14.73 -7.12 1.49
C VAL A 433 -16.19 -6.87 1.15
N ARG A 434 -16.99 -7.93 1.27
CA ARG A 434 -18.45 -7.83 1.32
C ARG A 434 -18.88 -7.73 2.76
N VAL A 435 -19.78 -6.78 3.03
CA VAL A 435 -20.53 -6.69 4.28
C VAL A 435 -21.75 -7.58 4.17
N ASN A 436 -21.81 -8.64 4.96
CA ASN A 436 -22.95 -9.54 4.96
C ASN A 436 -24.14 -8.97 5.73
N ASP A 437 -25.31 -9.55 5.49
CA ASP A 437 -26.52 -9.21 6.24
C ASP A 437 -26.48 -9.92 7.61
N VAL A 438 -26.17 -9.17 8.63
CA VAL A 438 -26.03 -9.66 10.02
C VAL A 438 -26.77 -8.73 10.99
N ASP A 439 -27.30 -9.30 12.05
CA ASP A 439 -27.97 -8.52 13.10
C ASP A 439 -26.96 -7.89 14.06
N SER A 440 -26.46 -6.73 13.67
CA SER A 440 -25.49 -6.00 14.48
C SER A 440 -25.65 -4.48 14.31
N PRO A 441 -25.63 -3.72 15.42
CA PRO A 441 -25.65 -2.26 15.36
C PRO A 441 -24.44 -1.70 14.59
N TRP A 442 -23.29 -2.38 14.61
CA TRP A 442 -22.09 -1.96 13.90
C TRP A 442 -22.27 -1.83 12.39
N LEU A 443 -23.02 -2.75 11.78
CA LEU A 443 -23.15 -2.87 10.32
C LEU A 443 -24.54 -2.49 9.80
N SER A 444 -25.34 -1.82 10.61
CA SER A 444 -26.69 -1.40 10.25
C SER A 444 -26.72 -0.58 8.95
N GLY A 445 -27.52 -1.03 7.98
CA GLY A 445 -27.68 -0.40 6.68
C GLY A 445 -26.48 -0.56 5.72
N MET A 446 -25.50 -1.43 6.05
CA MET A 446 -24.33 -1.67 5.21
C MET A 446 -24.38 -3.01 4.44
N ALA A 447 -25.37 -3.87 4.70
CA ALA A 447 -25.50 -5.19 4.09
C ALA A 447 -25.44 -5.14 2.56
N GLY A 448 -24.68 -6.05 1.94
CA GLY A 448 -24.48 -6.14 0.49
C GLY A 448 -23.47 -5.14 -0.09
N SER A 449 -22.89 -4.27 0.73
CA SER A 449 -21.83 -3.37 0.29
C SER A 449 -20.54 -4.13 -0.05
N LEU A 450 -19.84 -3.70 -1.10
CA LEU A 450 -18.48 -4.10 -1.46
C LEU A 450 -17.56 -2.91 -1.20
N LEU A 451 -16.68 -3.04 -0.23
CA LEU A 451 -15.87 -1.93 0.26
C LEU A 451 -14.38 -2.29 0.23
N PRO A 452 -13.52 -1.41 -0.33
CA PRO A 452 -12.08 -1.54 -0.16
C PRO A 452 -11.68 -1.20 1.29
N VAL A 453 -10.72 -1.95 1.82
CA VAL A 453 -10.22 -1.76 3.19
C VAL A 453 -8.76 -2.17 3.30
N PRO A 454 -7.91 -1.43 4.04
CA PRO A 454 -6.54 -1.84 4.33
C PRO A 454 -6.48 -3.09 5.21
N LEU A 455 -5.50 -3.93 4.91
CA LEU A 455 -5.15 -5.13 5.65
C LEU A 455 -3.66 -5.10 5.99
N ALA A 456 -3.28 -5.52 7.21
CA ALA A 456 -1.88 -5.52 7.64
C ALA A 456 -1.67 -6.56 8.77
N HIS A 457 -1.39 -7.83 8.43
CA HIS A 457 -1.18 -8.89 9.42
C HIS A 457 -0.38 -10.09 8.87
N GLY A 458 0.33 -10.79 9.77
CA GLY A 458 0.97 -12.09 9.50
C GLY A 458 0.11 -13.29 9.92
N GLU A 459 -0.79 -13.07 10.88
CA GLU A 459 -1.66 -14.10 11.46
C GLU A 459 -3.13 -13.66 11.35
N GLY A 460 -3.78 -13.94 10.23
CA GLY A 460 -5.17 -13.50 9.98
C GLY A 460 -6.09 -14.57 9.43
N ARG A 461 -5.57 -15.79 9.18
CA ARG A 461 -6.36 -16.91 8.70
C ARG A 461 -7.23 -17.48 9.81
N THR A 462 -8.52 -17.60 9.53
CA THR A 462 -9.47 -18.19 10.48
C THR A 462 -9.25 -19.70 10.62
N GLU A 463 -9.21 -20.16 11.86
CA GLU A 463 -9.14 -21.58 12.23
C GLU A 463 -10.18 -21.90 13.29
N PHE A 464 -11.06 -22.84 13.00
CA PHE A 464 -12.13 -23.25 13.90
C PHE A 464 -11.73 -24.46 14.74
N ALA A 465 -12.12 -24.46 16.01
CA ALA A 465 -11.89 -25.61 16.89
C ALA A 465 -12.64 -26.86 16.39
N THR A 466 -13.82 -26.70 15.82
CA THR A 466 -14.63 -27.79 15.26
C THR A 466 -15.35 -27.35 13.97
N GLN A 467 -15.68 -28.30 13.10
CA GLN A 467 -16.53 -28.06 11.92
C GLN A 467 -17.92 -27.53 12.31
N LYS A 468 -18.41 -27.89 13.50
CA LYS A 468 -19.66 -27.37 14.02
C LYS A 468 -19.61 -25.86 14.23
N ASP A 469 -18.50 -25.37 14.78
CA ASP A 469 -18.31 -23.92 14.99
C ASP A 469 -18.23 -23.18 13.65
N ALA A 470 -17.48 -23.72 12.68
CA ALA A 470 -17.42 -23.17 11.33
C ALA A 470 -18.83 -23.08 10.69
N ASN A 471 -19.62 -24.15 10.77
CA ASN A 471 -20.97 -24.15 10.23
C ASN A 471 -21.89 -23.16 10.96
N ALA A 472 -21.78 -23.04 12.29
CA ALA A 472 -22.58 -22.13 13.09
C ALA A 472 -22.35 -20.66 12.71
N ILE A 473 -21.10 -20.25 12.44
CA ILE A 473 -20.80 -18.88 12.02
C ILE A 473 -21.61 -18.46 10.78
N PHE A 474 -21.75 -19.35 9.80
CA PHE A 474 -22.53 -19.03 8.60
C PHE A 474 -24.04 -19.26 8.79
N SER A 475 -24.45 -20.36 9.42
CA SER A 475 -25.88 -20.70 9.54
C SER A 475 -26.63 -19.81 10.53
N GLU A 476 -25.95 -19.23 11.50
CA GLU A 476 -26.52 -18.29 12.49
C GLU A 476 -26.34 -16.81 12.08
N GLY A 477 -25.81 -16.54 10.89
CA GLY A 477 -25.62 -15.17 10.40
C GLY A 477 -24.57 -14.37 11.19
N LEU A 478 -23.50 -15.02 11.65
CA LEU A 478 -22.44 -14.37 12.43
C LEU A 478 -21.22 -13.96 11.58
N ALA A 479 -21.14 -14.44 10.32
CA ALA A 479 -20.12 -14.07 9.34
C ALA A 479 -20.38 -12.64 8.85
N ALA A 480 -19.66 -11.67 9.40
CA ALA A 480 -19.91 -10.25 9.15
C ALA A 480 -19.23 -9.73 7.90
N LEU A 481 -17.95 -10.10 7.69
CA LEU A 481 -17.14 -9.68 6.54
C LEU A 481 -16.50 -10.90 5.86
N GLN A 482 -16.50 -10.88 4.54
CA GLN A 482 -15.80 -11.86 3.71
C GLN A 482 -14.97 -11.14 2.64
N PHE A 483 -13.77 -11.63 2.37
CA PHE A 483 -13.00 -11.21 1.19
C PHE A 483 -13.74 -11.61 -0.08
N VAL A 484 -13.73 -10.71 -1.04
CA VAL A 484 -14.32 -10.93 -2.36
C VAL A 484 -13.32 -10.61 -3.46
N ASP A 485 -13.46 -11.31 -4.58
CA ASP A 485 -12.71 -11.00 -5.79
C ASP A 485 -13.27 -9.75 -6.51
N GLY A 486 -12.65 -9.38 -7.61
CA GLY A 486 -13.08 -8.24 -8.41
C GLY A 486 -14.47 -8.40 -9.06
N THR A 487 -15.08 -9.58 -9.07
CA THR A 487 -16.49 -9.78 -9.50
C THR A 487 -17.48 -9.56 -8.36
N GLY A 488 -17.01 -9.60 -7.11
CA GLY A 488 -17.81 -9.57 -5.89
C GLY A 488 -18.19 -10.97 -5.40
N ALA A 489 -17.65 -12.04 -6.00
CA ALA A 489 -17.78 -13.39 -5.49
C ALA A 489 -16.81 -13.65 -4.33
N ASP A 490 -17.09 -14.68 -3.52
CA ASP A 490 -16.23 -15.06 -2.40
C ASP A 490 -14.83 -15.39 -2.91
N ALA A 491 -13.82 -14.72 -2.37
CA ALA A 491 -12.43 -14.92 -2.76
C ALA A 491 -11.90 -16.26 -2.22
N THR A 492 -11.49 -17.13 -3.12
CA THR A 492 -10.95 -18.47 -2.80
C THR A 492 -9.46 -18.58 -3.08
N THR A 493 -8.91 -17.67 -3.87
CA THR A 493 -7.51 -17.69 -4.32
C THR A 493 -6.77 -16.44 -3.88
N TYR A 494 -5.46 -16.56 -3.75
CA TYR A 494 -4.55 -15.43 -3.56
C TYR A 494 -4.43 -14.62 -4.88
N PRO A 495 -4.29 -13.30 -4.85
CA PRO A 495 -4.19 -12.42 -3.70
C PRO A 495 -5.55 -11.89 -3.18
N ALA A 496 -6.67 -12.22 -3.81
CA ALA A 496 -7.99 -11.73 -3.39
C ALA A 496 -8.39 -12.23 -1.99
N ASN A 497 -8.00 -13.48 -1.64
CA ASN A 497 -8.04 -14.00 -0.28
C ASN A 497 -6.61 -14.07 0.28
N PRO A 498 -6.11 -12.99 0.88
CA PRO A 498 -4.68 -12.86 1.18
C PRO A 498 -4.20 -13.76 2.32
N ASN A 499 -5.08 -14.15 3.24
CA ASN A 499 -4.68 -14.98 4.38
C ASN A 499 -5.09 -16.46 4.26
N GLY A 500 -5.90 -16.81 3.24
CA GLY A 500 -6.33 -18.17 3.00
C GLY A 500 -7.45 -18.66 3.94
N SER A 501 -8.23 -17.75 4.52
CA SER A 501 -9.41 -18.11 5.33
C SER A 501 -10.48 -18.81 4.49
N ASP A 502 -11.11 -19.86 5.03
CA ASP A 502 -12.21 -20.55 4.38
C ASP A 502 -13.34 -19.57 4.08
N ALA A 503 -13.89 -19.67 2.85
CA ALA A 503 -14.93 -18.77 2.33
C ALA A 503 -14.56 -17.27 2.42
N GLY A 504 -13.27 -16.93 2.54
CA GLY A 504 -12.80 -15.54 2.67
C GLY A 504 -13.21 -14.86 3.99
N LEU A 505 -13.58 -15.60 5.02
CA LEU A 505 -14.05 -15.04 6.29
C LEU A 505 -12.96 -14.17 6.95
N THR A 506 -13.31 -12.92 7.28
CA THR A 506 -12.35 -11.96 7.87
C THR A 506 -12.92 -11.07 8.97
N GLY A 507 -14.21 -11.22 9.27
CA GLY A 507 -14.86 -10.55 10.38
C GLY A 507 -16.09 -11.29 10.87
N VAL A 508 -16.27 -11.37 12.19
CA VAL A 508 -17.39 -12.07 12.84
C VAL A 508 -17.99 -11.23 13.96
N ILE A 509 -19.30 -11.37 14.17
CA ILE A 509 -20.02 -10.78 15.30
C ILE A 509 -20.35 -11.84 16.36
N SER A 510 -20.62 -11.39 17.57
CA SER A 510 -21.26 -12.24 18.59
C SER A 510 -22.75 -12.44 18.29
N GLN A 511 -23.38 -13.49 18.84
CA GLN A 511 -24.85 -13.72 18.71
C GLN A 511 -25.67 -12.54 19.25
N THR A 512 -25.13 -11.73 20.15
CA THR A 512 -25.78 -10.51 20.63
C THR A 512 -25.67 -9.32 19.67
N GLY A 513 -24.88 -9.44 18.61
CA GLY A 513 -24.55 -8.36 17.67
C GLY A 513 -23.66 -7.24 18.26
N LYS A 514 -23.43 -7.21 19.58
CA LYS A 514 -22.76 -6.10 20.29
C LYS A 514 -21.22 -6.14 20.15
N ALA A 515 -20.63 -7.33 20.07
CA ALA A 515 -19.19 -7.48 19.86
C ALA A 515 -18.89 -7.83 18.40
N PHE A 516 -17.99 -7.08 17.79
CA PHE A 516 -17.54 -7.27 16.41
C PHE A 516 -16.02 -7.33 16.36
N ILE A 517 -15.48 -8.38 15.76
CA ILE A 517 -14.04 -8.53 15.54
C ILE A 517 -13.73 -8.72 14.05
N LEU A 518 -12.66 -8.09 13.57
CA LEU A 518 -12.25 -8.15 12.16
C LEU A 518 -10.75 -7.97 12.00
N MET A 519 -10.20 -8.58 10.95
CA MET A 519 -8.78 -8.45 10.63
C MET A 519 -8.42 -7.18 9.82
N PRO A 520 -9.24 -6.72 8.86
CA PRO A 520 -9.02 -5.45 8.17
C PRO A 520 -9.14 -4.23 9.08
N HIS A 521 -8.61 -3.08 8.62
CA HIS A 521 -8.50 -1.84 9.37
C HIS A 521 -9.43 -0.72 8.87
N PRO A 522 -10.71 -0.69 9.26
CA PRO A 522 -11.63 0.39 8.89
C PRO A 522 -11.20 1.77 9.43
N GLU A 523 -10.50 1.79 10.58
CA GLU A 523 -9.95 3.01 11.19
C GLU A 523 -8.82 3.64 10.37
N ARG A 524 -8.24 2.92 9.41
CA ARG A 524 -7.23 3.42 8.47
C ARG A 524 -7.82 3.83 7.11
N ALA A 525 -9.15 3.78 6.96
CA ALA A 525 -9.86 4.10 5.72
C ALA A 525 -11.13 4.94 5.94
N PHE A 526 -11.33 5.50 7.15
CA PHE A 526 -12.52 6.29 7.45
C PHE A 526 -12.57 7.65 6.77
N ARG A 527 -11.43 8.18 6.31
CA ARG A 527 -11.35 9.38 5.45
C ARG A 527 -10.99 8.98 4.02
N ALA A 528 -11.58 9.66 3.04
CA ALA A 528 -11.30 9.39 1.64
C ALA A 528 -9.80 9.52 1.29
N VAL A 529 -9.11 10.51 1.89
CA VAL A 529 -7.69 10.78 1.65
C VAL A 529 -6.73 9.70 2.19
N GLN A 530 -7.18 8.85 3.09
CA GLN A 530 -6.38 7.74 3.61
C GLN A 530 -6.27 6.55 2.64
N ASN A 531 -7.09 6.53 1.60
CA ASN A 531 -7.11 5.46 0.62
C ASN A 531 -6.22 5.81 -0.56
N SER A 532 -5.40 4.86 -1.03
CA SER A 532 -4.58 5.00 -2.23
C SER A 532 -5.43 5.10 -3.50
N TRP A 533 -6.60 4.47 -3.49
CA TRP A 533 -7.65 4.62 -4.50
C TRP A 533 -8.96 5.05 -3.84
N ARG A 534 -9.68 5.96 -4.46
CA ARG A 534 -10.99 6.43 -3.99
C ARG A 534 -11.98 6.57 -5.13
N HIS A 535 -13.22 6.23 -4.87
CA HIS A 535 -14.31 6.44 -5.81
C HIS A 535 -14.73 7.92 -5.81
N GLU A 536 -15.14 8.44 -6.95
CA GLU A 536 -15.53 9.86 -7.12
C GLU A 536 -16.69 10.31 -6.23
N SER A 537 -17.59 9.38 -5.87
CA SER A 537 -18.74 9.66 -4.99
C SER A 537 -18.36 9.89 -3.52
N TRP A 538 -17.10 9.64 -3.11
CA TRP A 538 -16.66 9.88 -1.76
C TRP A 538 -16.37 11.38 -1.55
N GLY A 539 -16.87 11.93 -0.46
CA GLY A 539 -16.56 13.29 -0.04
C GLY A 539 -15.22 13.35 0.71
N GLU A 540 -15.22 14.05 1.84
CA GLU A 540 -14.08 14.08 2.76
C GLU A 540 -13.95 12.77 3.52
N ASP A 541 -15.09 12.13 3.85
CA ASP A 541 -15.17 10.87 4.58
C ASP A 541 -15.17 9.68 3.63
N GLY A 542 -14.46 8.62 4.02
CA GLY A 542 -14.52 7.32 3.37
C GLY A 542 -15.73 6.49 3.87
N PRO A 543 -16.12 5.44 3.13
CA PRO A 543 -17.31 4.65 3.45
C PRO A 543 -17.24 3.96 4.83
N TRP A 544 -16.05 3.68 5.33
CA TRP A 544 -15.86 3.02 6.62
C TRP A 544 -16.20 3.90 7.83
N LEU A 545 -16.32 5.22 7.67
CA LEU A 545 -16.83 6.06 8.77
C LEU A 545 -18.26 5.66 9.17
N ARG A 546 -19.02 5.05 8.27
CA ARG A 546 -20.38 4.55 8.56
C ARG A 546 -20.39 3.56 9.72
N LEU A 547 -19.38 2.69 9.85
CA LEU A 547 -19.23 1.75 10.97
C LEU A 547 -19.26 2.47 12.33
N PHE A 548 -18.47 3.53 12.46
CA PHE A 548 -18.34 4.32 13.69
C PHE A 548 -19.60 5.18 13.95
N ARG A 549 -20.21 5.73 12.90
CA ARG A 549 -21.48 6.43 12.97
C ARG A 549 -22.63 5.52 13.39
N ASN A 550 -22.63 4.27 12.93
CA ASN A 550 -23.61 3.27 13.35
C ASN A 550 -23.54 3.00 14.86
N ALA A 551 -22.34 2.83 15.41
CA ALA A 551 -22.15 2.69 16.85
C ALA A 551 -22.66 3.94 17.62
N ARG A 552 -22.45 5.13 17.06
CA ARG A 552 -22.96 6.38 17.67
C ARG A 552 -24.47 6.41 17.71
N VAL A 553 -25.12 6.02 16.60
CA VAL A 553 -26.59 5.96 16.50
C VAL A 553 -27.17 4.93 17.47
N ALA A 554 -26.52 3.78 17.62
CA ALA A 554 -26.98 2.71 18.51
C ALA A 554 -26.99 3.09 20.00
N LEU A 555 -26.14 4.04 20.38
CA LEU A 555 -26.03 4.50 21.77
C LEU A 555 -26.85 5.77 22.08
N GLY A 556 -27.57 6.31 21.12
CA GLY A 556 -28.47 7.47 21.29
C GLY A 556 -27.73 8.80 21.23
#